data_970712cda50419ec634f12f741d64da8
#
_entry.id   970712cda50419ec634f12f741d64da8
#
_cell.length_a   1.000
_cell.length_b   1.000
_cell.length_c   1.000
_cell.angle_alpha   90.00
_cell.angle_beta   90.00
_cell.angle_gamma   90.00
#
_symmetry.space_group_name_H-M   'P 1'
#
loop_
_entity.id
_entity.type
_entity.pdbx_description
1 polymer ?
#
loop_
_entity_poly.entity_id
_entity_poly.type
_entity_poly.pdbx_seq_one_letter_code
_entity_poly.pdbx_strand_id
1 'polypeptide(L)'
;DRQTDNYNTLIRLCQYVFGYISLPLENIFDIRNGYTPSKANPEYWTDGTVDWFRMEDIRMNGHVLSSALQKVTEAAVKGGKKIPANSIALSTSATIGEHALITVECLGNQRFSFFTPKAAFADIINMRFMNYYFYKVDEWCKGHLFQGNFNSVDMGALKQLCVPIPAVSEQERIVSILDRFDALCNDLTSGLPAEIEARTKQYEYYRDKLLTFKEQ
;
A
#
# COMPACT_ATOMS: atom_id res chain seq x y z
N ASP A 1 9.31 -15.21 -19.85
CA ASP A 1 10.71 -14.91 -20.20
C ASP A 1 11.63 -15.74 -19.29
N ARG A 2 12.57 -16.54 -19.89
CA ARG A 2 13.44 -17.48 -19.15
C ARG A 2 14.16 -16.85 -17.93
N GLN A 3 14.50 -15.59 -18.02
CA GLN A 3 15.20 -14.89 -16.93
C GLN A 3 14.26 -14.60 -15.74
N THR A 4 13.04 -14.25 -16.01
CA THR A 4 11.98 -14.03 -14.99
C THR A 4 11.61 -15.35 -14.31
N ASP A 5 11.49 -16.44 -15.08
CA ASP A 5 11.18 -17.78 -14.56
C ASP A 5 12.27 -18.30 -13.62
N ASN A 6 13.55 -18.10 -13.98
CA ASN A 6 14.68 -18.48 -13.14
C ASN A 6 14.72 -17.67 -11.84
N TYR A 7 14.44 -16.37 -11.91
CA TYR A 7 14.40 -15.49 -10.74
C TYR A 7 13.27 -15.91 -9.78
N ASN A 8 12.08 -16.17 -10.30
CA ASN A 8 10.95 -16.63 -9.51
C ASN A 8 11.18 -18.00 -8.88
N THR A 9 11.85 -18.90 -9.58
CA THR A 9 12.23 -20.20 -9.04
C THR A 9 13.20 -20.08 -7.86
N LEU A 10 14.20 -19.20 -7.97
CA LEU A 10 15.13 -18.94 -6.88
C LEU A 10 14.42 -18.33 -5.66
N ILE A 11 13.53 -17.38 -5.86
CA ILE A 11 12.72 -16.78 -4.79
C ILE A 11 11.93 -17.87 -4.05
N ARG A 12 11.21 -18.72 -4.78
CA ARG A 12 10.42 -19.81 -4.20
C ARG A 12 11.27 -20.83 -3.44
N LEU A 13 12.47 -21.13 -3.94
CA LEU A 13 13.41 -21.99 -3.23
C LEU A 13 13.88 -21.36 -1.91
N CYS A 14 14.23 -20.07 -1.92
CA CYS A 14 14.61 -19.36 -0.71
C CYS A 14 13.43 -19.30 0.29
N GLN A 15 12.22 -19.04 -0.18
CA GLN A 15 11.01 -19.06 0.66
C GLN A 15 10.78 -20.44 1.29
N TYR A 16 11.00 -21.52 0.53
CA TYR A 16 10.89 -22.89 1.05
C TYR A 16 11.93 -23.20 2.12
N VAL A 17 13.19 -22.79 1.93
CA VAL A 17 14.29 -23.09 2.84
C VAL A 17 14.27 -22.20 4.07
N PHE A 18 14.02 -20.90 3.91
CA PHE A 18 14.15 -19.89 4.97
C PHE A 18 12.81 -19.33 5.46
N GLY A 19 11.68 -19.80 4.93
CA GLY A 19 10.34 -19.31 5.26
C GLY A 19 9.95 -18.02 4.55
N TYR A 20 10.88 -17.13 4.28
CA TYR A 20 10.66 -15.89 3.53
C TYR A 20 11.98 -15.40 2.89
N ILE A 21 11.86 -14.45 1.97
CA ILE A 21 12.97 -13.62 1.51
C ILE A 21 12.74 -12.17 1.93
N SER A 22 13.80 -11.40 2.06
CA SER A 22 13.70 -9.96 2.36
C SER A 22 14.29 -9.17 1.20
N LEU A 23 13.50 -8.27 0.59
CA LEU A 23 13.90 -7.49 -0.57
C LEU A 23 13.59 -6.00 -0.37
N PRO A 24 14.44 -5.09 -0.89
CA PRO A 24 14.15 -3.67 -0.93
C PRO A 24 12.86 -3.36 -1.70
N LEU A 25 12.09 -2.38 -1.24
CA LEU A 25 10.86 -1.95 -1.91
C LEU A 25 11.06 -1.61 -3.39
N GLU A 26 12.17 -0.96 -3.74
CA GLU A 26 12.46 -0.63 -5.15
C GLU A 26 12.73 -1.85 -6.04
N ASN A 27 13.10 -2.98 -5.48
CA ASN A 27 13.27 -4.20 -6.24
C ASN A 27 11.92 -4.85 -6.58
N ILE A 28 10.93 -4.67 -5.72
CA ILE A 28 9.60 -5.26 -5.79
C ILE A 28 8.65 -4.38 -6.60
N PHE A 29 8.71 -3.06 -6.38
CA PHE A 29 7.73 -2.10 -6.89
C PHE A 29 8.33 -1.11 -7.88
N ASP A 30 7.54 -0.74 -8.87
CA ASP A 30 7.67 0.51 -9.59
C ASP A 30 7.04 1.62 -8.74
N ILE A 31 7.86 2.63 -8.38
CA ILE A 31 7.45 3.69 -7.47
C ILE A 31 7.25 4.98 -8.26
N ARG A 32 6.03 5.53 -8.23
CA ARG A 32 5.67 6.75 -8.94
C ARG A 32 4.96 7.74 -8.02
N ASN A 33 5.30 9.01 -8.13
CA ASN A 33 4.57 10.05 -7.40
C ASN A 33 3.27 10.40 -8.12
N GLY A 34 2.24 10.69 -7.33
CA GLY A 34 1.02 11.30 -7.82
C GLY A 34 1.22 12.77 -8.23
N TYR A 35 0.19 13.35 -8.82
CA TYR A 35 0.16 14.77 -9.18
C TYR A 35 -1.26 15.31 -9.13
N THR A 36 -1.37 16.63 -9.04
CA THR A 36 -2.65 17.32 -9.16
C THR A 36 -2.73 17.94 -10.55
N PRO A 37 -3.74 17.57 -11.37
CA PRO A 37 -4.03 18.29 -12.61
C PRO A 37 -4.30 19.78 -12.34
N SER A 38 -4.03 20.63 -13.34
CA SER A 38 -4.24 22.07 -13.18
C SER A 38 -5.70 22.38 -12.82
N LYS A 39 -5.91 23.00 -11.66
CA LYS A 39 -7.24 23.46 -11.23
C LYS A 39 -7.77 24.63 -12.06
N ALA A 40 -6.87 25.33 -12.77
CA ALA A 40 -7.24 26.43 -13.68
C ALA A 40 -7.87 25.94 -14.99
N ASN A 41 -7.81 24.64 -15.29
CA ASN A 41 -8.48 24.04 -16.45
C ASN A 41 -9.72 23.27 -16.00
N PRO A 42 -10.94 23.81 -16.16
CA PRO A 42 -12.18 23.16 -15.75
C PRO A 42 -12.45 21.84 -16.50
N GLU A 43 -11.94 21.69 -17.73
CA GLU A 43 -12.07 20.47 -18.54
C GLU A 43 -11.51 19.23 -17.82
N TYR A 44 -10.49 19.40 -16.99
CA TYR A 44 -9.89 18.30 -16.25
C TYR A 44 -10.76 17.77 -15.10
N TRP A 45 -11.76 18.57 -14.66
CA TRP A 45 -12.52 18.32 -13.43
C TRP A 45 -14.02 18.15 -13.64
N THR A 46 -14.53 18.41 -14.85
CA THR A 46 -15.95 18.30 -15.20
C THR A 46 -16.19 16.96 -15.87
N ASP A 47 -17.18 16.21 -15.40
CA ASP A 47 -17.58 14.90 -15.92
C ASP A 47 -16.42 13.88 -15.97
N GLY A 48 -15.58 13.90 -14.95
CA GLY A 48 -14.43 13.01 -14.82
C GLY A 48 -14.83 11.54 -14.70
N THR A 49 -14.06 10.66 -15.35
CA THR A 49 -14.22 9.20 -15.32
C THR A 49 -13.06 8.49 -14.65
N VAL A 50 -11.92 9.15 -14.50
CA VAL A 50 -10.69 8.61 -13.89
C VAL A 50 -10.68 8.96 -12.42
N ASP A 51 -10.58 7.98 -11.54
CA ASP A 51 -10.49 8.16 -10.10
C ASP A 51 -9.21 8.94 -9.74
N TRP A 52 -9.34 10.00 -8.92
CA TRP A 52 -8.21 10.80 -8.44
C TRP A 52 -8.20 10.83 -6.92
N PHE A 53 -7.35 9.98 -6.32
CA PHE A 53 -7.32 9.72 -4.89
C PHE A 53 -6.57 10.80 -4.09
N ARG A 54 -7.12 11.09 -2.89
CA ARG A 54 -6.58 11.99 -1.88
C ARG A 54 -6.68 11.36 -0.50
N MET A 55 -6.13 12.04 0.50
CA MET A 55 -6.19 11.58 1.90
C MET A 55 -7.62 11.43 2.42
N GLU A 56 -8.53 12.26 1.93
CA GLU A 56 -9.95 12.20 2.30
C GLU A 56 -10.58 10.87 1.92
N ASP A 57 -10.16 10.27 0.80
CA ASP A 57 -10.66 8.95 0.36
C ASP A 57 -10.30 7.85 1.37
N ILE A 58 -9.06 7.86 1.90
CA ILE A 58 -8.61 6.90 2.92
C ILE A 58 -9.42 7.09 4.21
N ARG A 59 -9.60 8.34 4.64
CA ARG A 59 -10.30 8.66 5.89
C ARG A 59 -11.77 8.29 5.87
N MET A 60 -12.41 8.39 4.70
CA MET A 60 -13.84 8.09 4.56
C MET A 60 -14.13 6.63 4.25
N ASN A 61 -13.26 5.97 3.49
CA ASN A 61 -13.52 4.64 2.94
C ASN A 61 -12.53 3.57 3.41
N GLY A 62 -11.57 3.93 4.27
CA GLY A 62 -10.57 3.00 4.83
C GLY A 62 -9.43 2.68 3.86
N HIS A 63 -8.74 1.58 4.12
CA HIS A 63 -7.46 1.24 3.52
C HIS A 63 -7.54 0.36 2.25
N VAL A 64 -8.74 0.15 1.69
CA VAL A 64 -8.94 -0.55 0.40
C VAL A 64 -9.94 0.24 -0.41
N LEU A 65 -9.49 0.84 -1.50
CA LEU A 65 -10.24 1.82 -2.26
C LEU A 65 -10.50 1.33 -3.69
N SER A 66 -11.76 1.34 -4.10
CA SER A 66 -12.22 0.98 -5.46
C SER A 66 -12.84 2.15 -6.22
N SER A 67 -13.03 3.30 -5.57
CA SER A 67 -13.51 4.53 -6.21
C SER A 67 -13.08 5.73 -5.38
N ALA A 68 -12.75 6.83 -6.05
CA ALA A 68 -12.41 8.09 -5.41
C ALA A 68 -13.64 9.00 -5.27
N LEU A 69 -13.62 9.85 -4.22
CA LEU A 69 -14.63 10.89 -4.01
C LEU A 69 -14.62 11.94 -5.13
N GLN A 70 -13.49 12.11 -5.80
CA GLN A 70 -13.33 13.03 -6.92
C GLN A 70 -12.71 12.32 -8.11
N LYS A 71 -13.27 12.61 -9.30
CA LYS A 71 -12.76 12.08 -10.55
C LYS A 71 -12.25 13.21 -11.45
N VAL A 72 -11.38 12.85 -12.36
CA VAL A 72 -10.86 13.73 -13.41
C VAL A 72 -11.09 13.14 -14.78
N THR A 73 -11.00 13.96 -15.82
CA THR A 73 -11.16 13.47 -17.19
C THR A 73 -9.90 12.78 -17.70
N GLU A 74 -10.02 12.02 -18.79
CA GLU A 74 -8.86 11.42 -19.49
C GLU A 74 -7.87 12.50 -19.98
N ALA A 75 -8.34 13.70 -20.33
CA ALA A 75 -7.48 14.82 -20.72
C ALA A 75 -6.53 15.28 -19.59
N ALA A 76 -6.87 15.00 -18.34
CA ALA A 76 -6.02 15.28 -17.18
C ALA A 76 -4.86 14.28 -17.02
N VAL A 77 -4.89 13.13 -17.73
CA VAL A 77 -3.90 12.06 -17.61
C VAL A 77 -2.65 12.39 -18.41
N LYS A 78 -1.59 12.79 -17.73
CA LYS A 78 -0.31 13.15 -18.36
C LYS A 78 0.31 11.96 -19.09
N GLY A 79 0.51 12.09 -20.40
CA GLY A 79 1.13 11.08 -21.24
C GLY A 79 0.34 9.77 -21.31
N GLY A 80 -0.97 9.78 -21.02
CA GLY A 80 -1.84 8.61 -21.05
C GLY A 80 -1.50 7.53 -20.01
N LYS A 81 -0.68 7.84 -18.99
CA LYS A 81 -0.18 6.86 -18.02
C LYS A 81 -0.86 7.03 -16.67
N LYS A 82 -1.88 6.23 -16.44
CA LYS A 82 -2.50 6.04 -15.11
C LYS A 82 -1.60 5.22 -14.19
N ILE A 83 -1.91 5.24 -12.91
CA ILE A 83 -1.39 4.27 -11.93
C ILE A 83 -2.20 2.98 -12.11
N PRO A 84 -1.55 1.83 -12.28
CA PRO A 84 -2.25 0.56 -12.44
C PRO A 84 -3.09 0.19 -11.22
N ALA A 85 -4.15 -0.59 -11.42
CA ALA A 85 -4.87 -1.25 -10.35
C ALA A 85 -3.93 -2.13 -9.51
N ASN A 86 -4.35 -2.42 -8.28
CA ASN A 86 -3.56 -3.15 -7.28
C ASN A 86 -2.22 -2.47 -6.94
N SER A 87 -2.22 -1.14 -6.87
CA SER A 87 -1.10 -0.34 -6.36
C SER A 87 -1.39 0.14 -4.94
N ILE A 88 -0.36 0.27 -4.10
CA ILE A 88 -0.50 0.90 -2.78
C ILE A 88 -0.17 2.39 -2.91
N ALA A 89 -1.09 3.24 -2.49
CA ALA A 89 -0.87 4.67 -2.31
C ALA A 89 -0.38 4.91 -0.88
N LEU A 90 0.84 5.43 -0.74
CA LEU A 90 1.45 5.80 0.54
C LEU A 90 1.60 7.32 0.61
N SER A 91 1.11 7.93 1.68
CA SER A 91 1.30 9.36 1.94
C SER A 91 2.72 9.62 2.46
N THR A 92 3.52 10.26 1.61
CA THR A 92 4.95 10.53 1.87
C THR A 92 5.24 12.00 2.20
N SER A 93 4.20 12.84 2.25
CA SER A 93 4.33 14.25 2.64
C SER A 93 3.05 14.77 3.30
N ALA A 94 3.18 15.76 4.16
CA ALA A 94 2.14 16.39 4.98
C ALA A 94 1.50 15.44 6.01
N THR A 95 0.68 14.49 5.61
CA THR A 95 0.12 13.44 6.49
C THR A 95 0.88 12.16 6.26
N ILE A 96 2.04 12.01 6.89
CA ILE A 96 2.98 10.91 6.67
C ILE A 96 2.53 9.65 7.40
N GLY A 97 2.69 8.49 6.74
CA GLY A 97 2.40 7.19 7.33
C GLY A 97 0.91 6.87 7.38
N GLU A 98 0.23 7.10 6.26
CA GLU A 98 -1.09 6.57 5.94
C GLU A 98 -1.06 5.99 4.52
N HIS A 99 -1.64 4.82 4.31
CA HIS A 99 -1.64 4.13 3.02
C HIS A 99 -3.00 3.52 2.70
N ALA A 100 -3.20 3.15 1.43
CA ALA A 100 -4.33 2.33 0.98
C ALA A 100 -3.98 1.51 -0.25
N LEU A 101 -4.55 0.32 -0.36
CA LEU A 101 -4.58 -0.47 -1.58
C LEU A 101 -5.63 0.10 -2.53
N ILE A 102 -5.21 0.50 -3.72
CA ILE A 102 -6.08 0.99 -4.79
C ILE A 102 -6.34 -0.14 -5.77
N THR A 103 -7.60 -0.54 -5.90
CA THR A 103 -7.99 -1.72 -6.70
C THR A 103 -8.38 -1.39 -8.14
N VAL A 104 -8.33 -0.11 -8.53
CA VAL A 104 -8.68 0.39 -9.87
C VAL A 104 -7.54 1.20 -10.47
N GLU A 105 -7.53 1.36 -11.79
CA GLU A 105 -6.63 2.33 -12.43
C GLU A 105 -6.99 3.76 -12.00
N CYS A 106 -5.97 4.56 -11.67
CA CYS A 106 -6.22 5.84 -11.05
C CYS A 106 -5.15 6.89 -11.34
N LEU A 107 -5.42 8.07 -10.83
CA LEU A 107 -4.44 9.10 -10.48
C LEU A 107 -4.52 9.37 -8.98
N GLY A 108 -3.58 10.11 -8.45
CA GLY A 108 -3.64 10.61 -7.07
C GLY A 108 -2.85 11.89 -6.90
N ASN A 109 -3.08 12.58 -5.81
CA ASN A 109 -2.43 13.85 -5.55
C ASN A 109 -0.91 13.67 -5.29
N GLN A 110 -0.16 14.77 -5.33
CA GLN A 110 1.30 14.78 -5.19
C GLN A 110 1.81 14.39 -3.79
N ARG A 111 0.93 14.19 -2.80
CA ARG A 111 1.30 13.70 -1.46
C ARG A 111 1.49 12.20 -1.42
N PHE A 112 0.96 11.50 -2.42
CA PHE A 112 1.09 10.05 -2.54
C PHE A 112 2.29 9.67 -3.41
N SER A 113 3.00 8.65 -2.94
CA SER A 113 3.83 7.77 -3.77
C SER A 113 3.09 6.45 -3.94
N PHE A 114 2.99 5.99 -5.18
CA PHE A 114 2.29 4.76 -5.55
C PHE A 114 3.30 3.65 -5.79
N PHE A 115 3.04 2.50 -5.17
CA PHE A 115 3.86 1.30 -5.25
C PHE A 115 3.10 0.26 -6.06
N THR A 116 3.47 0.12 -7.34
CA THR A 116 2.89 -0.85 -8.27
C THR A 116 3.81 -2.07 -8.34
N PRO A 117 3.34 -3.30 -8.10
CA PRO A 117 4.20 -4.48 -8.18
C PRO A 117 4.75 -4.64 -9.61
N LYS A 118 6.05 -4.90 -9.72
CA LYS A 118 6.68 -5.23 -10.99
C LYS A 118 6.13 -6.56 -11.51
N ALA A 119 6.07 -6.72 -12.82
CA ALA A 119 5.51 -7.92 -13.47
C ALA A 119 6.15 -9.23 -12.96
N ALA A 120 7.46 -9.21 -12.64
CA ALA A 120 8.18 -10.36 -12.10
C ALA A 120 7.65 -10.82 -10.72
N PHE A 121 6.92 -9.98 -10.01
CA PHE A 121 6.39 -10.28 -8.68
C PHE A 121 4.88 -10.53 -8.66
N ALA A 122 4.20 -10.48 -9.81
CA ALA A 122 2.74 -10.61 -9.89
C ALA A 122 2.21 -11.91 -9.24
N ASP A 123 2.95 -13.03 -9.42
CA ASP A 123 2.58 -14.35 -8.88
C ASP A 123 3.26 -14.68 -7.54
N ILE A 124 4.01 -13.74 -6.97
CA ILE A 124 4.79 -13.94 -5.74
C ILE A 124 4.22 -13.10 -4.60
N ILE A 125 3.56 -12.00 -4.92
CA ILE A 125 3.07 -11.04 -3.93
C ILE A 125 1.55 -10.95 -3.95
N ASN A 126 0.95 -11.21 -2.81
CA ASN A 126 -0.43 -10.89 -2.54
C ASN A 126 -0.53 -9.42 -2.09
N MET A 127 -1.17 -8.57 -2.88
CA MET A 127 -1.27 -7.14 -2.58
C MET A 127 -2.11 -6.81 -1.33
N ARG A 128 -3.01 -7.70 -0.90
CA ARG A 128 -3.69 -7.58 0.41
C ARG A 128 -2.71 -7.79 1.56
N PHE A 129 -1.80 -8.79 1.43
CA PHE A 129 -0.73 -8.98 2.41
C PHE A 129 0.18 -7.75 2.48
N MET A 130 0.60 -7.21 1.34
CA MET A 130 1.42 -6.00 1.31
C MET A 130 0.68 -4.79 1.90
N ASN A 131 -0.62 -4.66 1.67
CA ASN A 131 -1.42 -3.62 2.30
C ASN A 131 -1.36 -3.72 3.83
N TYR A 132 -1.52 -4.91 4.40
CA TYR A 132 -1.34 -5.11 5.84
C TYR A 132 0.10 -4.83 6.30
N TYR A 133 1.09 -5.25 5.51
CA TYR A 133 2.48 -5.00 5.87
C TYR A 133 2.82 -3.49 5.84
N PHE A 134 2.15 -2.72 5.01
CA PHE A 134 2.40 -1.28 4.91
C PHE A 134 2.05 -0.50 6.20
N TYR A 135 1.30 -1.05 7.14
CA TYR A 135 1.21 -0.48 8.50
C TYR A 135 2.58 -0.41 9.19
N LYS A 136 3.47 -1.38 8.95
CA LYS A 136 4.86 -1.32 9.42
C LYS A 136 5.68 -0.27 8.67
N VAL A 137 5.42 -0.12 7.37
CA VAL A 137 6.05 0.92 6.54
C VAL A 137 5.60 2.30 6.99
N ASP A 138 4.32 2.48 7.35
CA ASP A 138 3.78 3.73 7.90
C ASP A 138 4.54 4.16 9.17
N GLU A 139 4.72 3.24 10.11
CA GLU A 139 5.46 3.50 11.35
C GLU A 139 6.93 3.82 11.05
N TRP A 140 7.55 3.10 10.12
CA TRP A 140 8.90 3.39 9.69
C TRP A 140 9.01 4.80 9.08
N CYS A 141 8.07 5.21 8.23
CA CYS A 141 8.03 6.53 7.60
C CYS A 141 7.94 7.67 8.64
N LYS A 142 7.19 7.49 9.72
CA LYS A 142 7.07 8.49 10.80
C LYS A 142 8.40 8.75 11.50
N GLY A 143 9.29 7.74 11.55
CA GLY A 143 10.62 7.84 12.14
C GLY A 143 11.74 8.29 11.19
N HIS A 144 11.50 8.32 9.85
CA HIS A 144 12.52 8.57 8.84
C HIS A 144 12.13 9.73 7.94
N LEU A 145 12.17 10.92 8.52
CA LEU A 145 11.79 12.15 7.83
C LEU A 145 13.03 12.87 7.28
N PHE A 146 12.90 13.38 6.06
CA PHE A 146 13.87 14.31 5.50
C PHE A 146 13.76 15.67 6.21
N GLN A 147 14.85 16.15 6.78
CA GLN A 147 14.91 17.45 7.46
C GLN A 147 14.98 18.56 6.41
N GLY A 148 13.83 19.13 6.06
CA GLY A 148 13.68 20.24 5.14
C GLY A 148 12.60 21.21 5.61
N ASN A 149 12.26 22.21 4.81
CA ASN A 149 11.21 23.19 5.12
C ASN A 149 9.80 22.56 5.21
N PHE A 150 9.62 21.35 4.69
CA PHE A 150 8.39 20.56 4.77
C PHE A 150 8.74 19.12 5.18
N ASN A 151 7.99 18.59 6.14
CA ASN A 151 8.13 17.20 6.52
C ASN A 151 7.76 16.29 5.34
N SER A 152 8.72 15.53 4.89
CA SER A 152 8.55 14.49 3.87
C SER A 152 9.36 13.26 4.26
N VAL A 153 8.97 12.10 3.77
CA VAL A 153 9.71 10.86 3.97
C VAL A 153 11.02 10.90 3.19
N ASP A 154 12.10 10.37 3.78
CA ASP A 154 13.32 10.09 3.03
C ASP A 154 13.05 8.98 2.02
N MET A 155 12.75 9.38 0.77
CA MET A 155 12.43 8.46 -0.31
C MET A 155 13.63 7.60 -0.73
N GLY A 156 14.86 8.05 -0.50
CA GLY A 156 16.07 7.24 -0.77
C GLY A 156 16.13 6.07 0.19
N ALA A 157 16.00 6.34 1.48
CA ALA A 157 15.98 5.31 2.52
C ALA A 157 14.74 4.41 2.40
N LEU A 158 13.55 4.96 2.09
CA LEU A 158 12.33 4.19 1.92
C LEU A 158 12.44 3.15 0.79
N LYS A 159 13.05 3.50 -0.33
CA LYS A 159 13.26 2.58 -1.45
C LYS A 159 14.13 1.39 -1.06
N GLN A 160 15.11 1.59 -0.18
CA GLN A 160 16.02 0.56 0.32
C GLN A 160 15.45 -0.23 1.51
N LEU A 161 14.29 0.16 2.03
CA LEU A 161 13.65 -0.58 3.12
C LEU A 161 13.31 -1.99 2.64
N CYS A 162 13.92 -2.97 3.31
CA CYS A 162 13.66 -4.37 3.03
C CYS A 162 12.36 -4.83 3.67
N VAL A 163 11.54 -5.54 2.89
CA VAL A 163 10.28 -6.12 3.36
C VAL A 163 10.30 -7.64 3.18
N PRO A 164 9.78 -8.41 4.15
CA PRO A 164 9.72 -9.86 4.08
C PRO A 164 8.61 -10.30 3.12
N ILE A 165 8.93 -11.29 2.29
CA ILE A 165 8.02 -11.91 1.33
C ILE A 165 8.00 -13.41 1.62
N PRO A 166 7.06 -13.91 2.44
CA PRO A 166 6.86 -15.34 2.64
C PRO A 166 6.21 -15.98 1.41
N ALA A 167 6.10 -17.30 1.39
CA ALA A 167 5.38 -18.01 0.33
C ALA A 167 3.93 -17.52 0.20
N VAL A 168 3.37 -17.53 -1.00
CA VAL A 168 2.02 -17.00 -1.28
C VAL A 168 0.97 -17.61 -0.37
N SER A 169 1.05 -18.92 -0.11
CA SER A 169 0.14 -19.62 0.82
C SER A 169 0.20 -19.06 2.25
N GLU A 170 1.38 -18.65 2.71
CA GLU A 170 1.53 -18.01 4.03
C GLU A 170 1.00 -16.57 4.01
N GLN A 171 1.22 -15.82 2.92
CA GLN A 171 0.60 -14.50 2.73
C GLN A 171 -0.92 -14.60 2.79
N GLU A 172 -1.53 -15.55 2.08
CA GLU A 172 -2.97 -15.80 2.08
C GLU A 172 -3.50 -16.19 3.47
N ARG A 173 -2.75 -17.04 4.18
CA ARG A 173 -3.10 -17.42 5.57
C ARG A 173 -3.12 -16.21 6.49
N ILE A 174 -2.10 -15.33 6.41
CA ILE A 174 -2.02 -14.10 7.20
C ILE A 174 -3.18 -13.18 6.85
N VAL A 175 -3.44 -12.95 5.57
CA VAL A 175 -4.57 -12.11 5.09
C VAL A 175 -5.90 -12.63 5.63
N SER A 176 -6.14 -13.94 5.52
CA SER A 176 -7.39 -14.55 6.02
C SER A 176 -7.61 -14.31 7.52
N ILE A 177 -6.54 -14.33 8.33
CA ILE A 177 -6.63 -14.05 9.75
C ILE A 177 -6.91 -12.57 10.00
N LEU A 178 -6.16 -11.68 9.34
CA LEU A 178 -6.30 -10.24 9.54
C LEU A 178 -7.65 -9.71 9.03
N ASP A 179 -8.15 -10.22 7.89
CA ASP A 179 -9.49 -9.87 7.37
C ASP A 179 -10.60 -10.26 8.36
N ARG A 180 -10.47 -11.39 9.06
CA ARG A 180 -11.44 -11.77 10.11
C ARG A 180 -11.41 -10.84 11.30
N PHE A 181 -10.21 -10.41 11.73
CA PHE A 181 -10.09 -9.43 12.81
C PHE A 181 -10.66 -8.08 12.39
N ASP A 182 -10.39 -7.64 11.18
CA ASP A 182 -10.91 -6.38 10.63
C ASP A 182 -12.44 -6.39 10.58
N ALA A 183 -13.04 -7.49 10.11
CA ALA A 183 -14.49 -7.68 10.11
C ALA A 183 -15.07 -7.64 11.54
N LEU A 184 -14.44 -8.32 12.49
CA LEU A 184 -14.88 -8.33 13.90
C LEU A 184 -14.77 -6.93 14.53
N CYS A 185 -13.72 -6.17 14.25
CA CYS A 185 -13.57 -4.80 14.74
C CYS A 185 -14.64 -3.86 14.16
N ASN A 186 -14.97 -4.04 12.87
CA ASN A 186 -15.98 -3.21 12.20
C ASN A 186 -17.41 -3.56 12.60
N ASP A 187 -17.74 -4.85 12.85
CA ASP A 187 -19.03 -5.28 13.36
C ASP A 187 -19.30 -4.76 14.80
N LEU A 188 -18.25 -4.54 15.58
CA LEU A 188 -18.33 -4.07 16.96
C LEU A 188 -18.50 -2.55 17.08
N THR A 189 -18.51 -1.78 15.98
CA THR A 189 -18.79 -0.33 16.01
C THR A 189 -20.19 0.00 16.50
N SER A 190 -21.09 -0.99 16.62
CA SER A 190 -22.39 -0.88 17.29
C SER A 190 -22.35 -1.24 18.79
N GLY A 191 -21.22 -1.69 19.33
CA GLY A 191 -21.04 -2.14 20.72
C GLY A 191 -20.49 -1.10 21.67
N LEU A 192 -20.32 -1.48 22.94
CA LEU A 192 -19.83 -0.59 23.99
C LEU A 192 -18.42 -0.08 23.69
N PRO A 193 -18.14 1.24 23.84
CA PRO A 193 -16.84 1.85 23.52
C PRO A 193 -15.62 1.16 24.13
N ALA A 194 -15.72 0.65 25.35
CA ALA A 194 -14.65 -0.06 26.05
C ALA A 194 -14.30 -1.41 25.40
N GLU A 195 -15.27 -2.11 24.83
CA GLU A 195 -15.03 -3.37 24.11
C GLU A 195 -14.36 -3.12 22.77
N ILE A 196 -14.74 -2.05 22.06
CA ILE A 196 -14.11 -1.60 20.82
C ILE A 196 -12.63 -1.32 21.07
N GLU A 197 -12.29 -0.55 22.09
CA GLU A 197 -10.90 -0.24 22.44
C GLU A 197 -10.08 -1.50 22.77
N ALA A 198 -10.65 -2.44 23.53
CA ALA A 198 -9.99 -3.70 23.87
C ALA A 198 -9.73 -4.56 22.62
N ARG A 199 -10.70 -4.65 21.70
CA ARG A 199 -10.59 -5.40 20.45
C ARG A 199 -9.58 -4.76 19.48
N THR A 200 -9.56 -3.43 19.39
CA THR A 200 -8.58 -2.71 18.57
C THR A 200 -7.15 -3.00 19.06
N LYS A 201 -6.89 -2.93 20.37
CA LYS A 201 -5.58 -3.28 20.95
C LYS A 201 -5.19 -4.75 20.68
N GLN A 202 -6.15 -5.65 20.75
CA GLN A 202 -5.96 -7.06 20.44
C GLN A 202 -5.61 -7.26 18.96
N TYR A 203 -6.31 -6.60 18.06
CA TYR A 203 -6.03 -6.60 16.62
C TYR A 203 -4.61 -6.11 16.32
N GLU A 204 -4.20 -4.95 16.85
CA GLU A 204 -2.87 -4.38 16.66
C GLU A 204 -1.79 -5.35 17.13
N TYR A 205 -1.95 -5.96 18.30
CA TYR A 205 -1.02 -6.95 18.84
C TYR A 205 -0.86 -8.17 17.90
N TYR A 206 -1.97 -8.78 17.45
CA TYR A 206 -1.89 -9.96 16.58
C TYR A 206 -1.42 -9.61 15.17
N ARG A 207 -1.81 -8.47 14.61
CA ARG A 207 -1.29 -7.96 13.34
C ARG A 207 0.23 -7.86 13.40
N ASP A 208 0.75 -7.21 14.43
CA ASP A 208 2.19 -7.02 14.59
C ASP A 208 2.94 -8.33 14.79
N LYS A 209 2.36 -9.26 15.53
CA LYS A 209 2.91 -10.59 15.74
C LYS A 209 2.95 -11.42 14.46
N LEU A 210 1.89 -11.37 13.63
CA LEU A 210 1.80 -12.08 12.35
C LEU A 210 2.72 -11.51 11.28
N LEU A 211 2.98 -10.19 11.34
CA LEU A 211 3.84 -9.48 10.40
C LEU A 211 5.30 -9.34 10.87
N THR A 212 5.66 -9.92 12.01
CA THR A 212 7.04 -9.95 12.50
C THR A 212 7.70 -11.27 12.08
N PHE A 213 8.65 -11.17 11.16
CA PHE A 213 9.46 -12.28 10.68
C PHE A 213 10.82 -12.25 11.39
N LYS A 214 11.22 -13.37 11.99
CA LYS A 214 12.55 -13.49 12.61
C LYS A 214 13.56 -13.87 11.54
N GLU A 215 14.71 -13.22 11.53
CA GLU A 215 15.88 -13.71 10.80
C GLU A 215 16.26 -15.06 11.38
N GLN A 216 16.45 -16.04 10.49
CA GLN A 216 16.92 -17.39 10.82
C GLN A 216 18.42 -17.47 10.61
#